data_f2139dec5e4132c9fe898481111f4c17
#
_entry.id   f2139dec5e4132c9fe898481111f4c17
#
_cell.length_a   1.000
_cell.length_b   1.000
_cell.length_c   1.000
_cell.angle_alpha   90.00
_cell.angle_beta   90.00
_cell.angle_gamma   90.00
#
_symmetry.space_group_name_H-M   'P 1'
#
loop_
_entity.id
_entity.type
_entity.pdbx_description
1 polymer ?
#
loop_
_entity_poly.entity_id
_entity_poly.type
_entity_poly.pdbx_seq_one_letter_code
_entity_poly.pdbx_strand_id
1 'polypeptide(L)'
;PKLDDANKAGTNKSKDCTLIVTEGDSAKTLAVAGLSVVGRDHYGVFPLRGKCKNVRDVSVSQLTSNQEFNDLKKILGLQQGKDYKDVSELRYGRLMIMTDADNDGSHIKGLILNMIHYFWPSLLKLNFVVSMVTPIIKATKASNTKSFYTDSAFRTWYGDGKPGWKIKYYKGLGTSTSAEAREYFKKIQDL
;
A
#
# COMPACT_ATOMS: atom_id res chain seq x y z
N PRO A 1 6.47 12.89 -12.47
CA PRO A 1 6.98 11.90 -13.43
C PRO A 1 6.93 10.45 -12.93
N LYS A 2 6.47 10.23 -11.70
CA LYS A 2 6.38 8.88 -11.11
C LYS A 2 4.98 8.43 -10.81
N LEU A 3 4.01 9.33 -10.88
CA LEU A 3 2.61 9.02 -10.64
C LEU A 3 1.99 8.37 -11.87
N ASP A 4 1.35 7.22 -11.67
CA ASP A 4 0.34 6.69 -12.59
C ASP A 4 -1.02 7.06 -12.01
N ASP A 5 -1.60 8.16 -12.47
CA ASP A 5 -2.86 8.70 -11.94
C ASP A 5 -4.06 7.87 -12.43
N ALA A 6 -5.08 7.74 -11.59
CA ALA A 6 -6.34 7.14 -12.03
C ALA A 6 -7.04 8.08 -13.02
N ASN A 7 -7.63 7.52 -14.07
CA ASN A 7 -8.29 8.32 -15.10
C ASN A 7 -9.43 9.17 -14.53
N LYS A 8 -10.12 8.67 -13.51
CA LYS A 8 -11.26 9.33 -12.89
C LYS A 8 -10.94 10.09 -11.59
N ALA A 9 -9.65 10.19 -11.23
CA ALA A 9 -9.23 11.02 -10.11
C ALA A 9 -9.52 12.49 -10.38
N GLY A 10 -9.97 13.22 -9.37
CA GLY A 10 -10.32 14.63 -9.49
C GLY A 10 -11.62 14.92 -10.26
N THR A 11 -12.44 13.90 -10.51
CA THR A 11 -13.74 14.01 -11.15
C THR A 11 -14.87 13.74 -10.16
N ASN A 12 -16.11 13.76 -10.60
CA ASN A 12 -17.26 13.36 -9.77
C ASN A 12 -17.24 11.88 -9.35
N LYS A 13 -16.31 11.09 -9.88
CA LYS A 13 -16.05 9.68 -9.53
C LYS A 13 -14.88 9.50 -8.58
N SER A 14 -14.29 10.58 -8.08
CA SER A 14 -13.13 10.55 -7.18
C SER A 14 -13.35 9.69 -5.93
N LYS A 15 -14.55 9.70 -5.38
CA LYS A 15 -14.90 8.88 -4.20
C LYS A 15 -14.69 7.38 -4.41
N ASP A 16 -14.77 6.92 -5.65
CA ASP A 16 -14.60 5.53 -6.04
C ASP A 16 -13.15 5.21 -6.44
N CYS A 17 -12.26 6.20 -6.41
CA CYS A 17 -10.86 6.05 -6.78
C CYS A 17 -9.98 5.71 -5.58
N THR A 18 -9.01 4.83 -5.80
CA THR A 18 -8.00 4.42 -4.83
C THR A 18 -6.60 4.78 -5.33
N LEU A 19 -5.84 5.50 -4.51
CA LEU A 19 -4.41 5.70 -4.75
C LEU A 19 -3.64 4.61 -4.00
N ILE A 20 -2.84 3.84 -4.73
CA ILE A 20 -1.94 2.83 -4.16
C ILE A 20 -0.57 3.46 -4.00
N VAL A 21 -0.11 3.53 -2.77
CA VAL A 21 1.24 3.98 -2.43
C VAL A 21 2.12 2.77 -2.17
N THR A 22 3.25 2.71 -2.85
CA THR A 22 4.21 1.61 -2.74
C THR A 22 5.53 2.09 -2.20
N GLU A 23 6.30 1.21 -1.58
CA GLU A 23 7.66 1.47 -1.16
C GLU A 23 8.64 1.15 -2.29
N GLY A 24 9.19 2.22 -2.90
CA GLY A 24 10.20 2.13 -3.93
C GLY A 24 9.69 1.75 -5.32
N ASP A 25 10.59 1.79 -6.30
CA ASP A 25 10.28 1.59 -7.72
C ASP A 25 10.00 0.12 -8.07
N SER A 26 10.60 -0.84 -7.36
CA SER A 26 10.35 -2.28 -7.58
C SER A 26 8.92 -2.68 -7.19
N ALA A 27 8.42 -2.11 -6.09
CA ALA A 27 7.04 -2.29 -5.67
C ALA A 27 6.05 -1.62 -6.64
N LYS A 28 6.44 -0.51 -7.27
CA LYS A 28 5.65 0.12 -8.33
C LYS A 28 5.43 -0.82 -9.51
N THR A 29 6.46 -1.53 -9.95
CA THR A 29 6.35 -2.49 -11.05
C THR A 29 5.30 -3.56 -10.75
N LEU A 30 5.28 -4.08 -9.53
CA LEU A 30 4.27 -5.03 -9.08
C LEU A 30 2.85 -4.41 -9.13
N ALA A 31 2.71 -3.19 -8.61
CA ALA A 31 1.43 -2.48 -8.58
C ALA A 31 0.93 -2.18 -10.00
N VAL A 32 1.79 -1.76 -10.91
CA VAL A 32 1.43 -1.52 -12.32
C VAL A 32 0.98 -2.82 -13.00
N ALA A 33 1.62 -3.95 -12.73
CA ALA A 33 1.16 -5.25 -13.21
C ALA A 33 -0.24 -5.59 -12.68
N GLY A 34 -0.52 -5.23 -11.42
CA GLY A 34 -1.84 -5.39 -10.80
C GLY A 34 -2.93 -4.51 -11.42
N LEU A 35 -2.57 -3.33 -11.93
CA LEU A 35 -3.52 -2.45 -12.62
C LEU A 35 -4.14 -3.10 -13.86
N SER A 36 -3.47 -4.07 -14.47
CA SER A 36 -4.04 -4.85 -15.58
C SER A 36 -5.29 -5.66 -15.18
N VAL A 37 -5.46 -5.91 -13.89
CA VAL A 37 -6.62 -6.64 -13.34
C VAL A 37 -7.73 -5.68 -12.94
N VAL A 38 -7.41 -4.64 -12.17
CA VAL A 38 -8.40 -3.71 -11.60
C VAL A 38 -8.71 -2.52 -12.51
N GLY A 39 -7.88 -2.30 -13.53
CA GLY A 39 -8.02 -1.20 -14.47
C GLY A 39 -7.43 0.11 -13.96
N ARG A 40 -7.31 1.08 -14.88
CA ARG A 40 -6.70 2.39 -14.61
C ARG A 40 -7.73 3.51 -14.37
N ASP A 41 -9.00 3.21 -14.42
CA ASP A 41 -10.04 4.22 -14.23
C ASP A 41 -10.14 4.69 -12.78
N HIS A 42 -10.13 3.75 -11.84
CA HIS A 42 -10.33 3.99 -10.41
C HIS A 42 -9.09 3.73 -9.55
N TYR A 43 -7.97 3.33 -10.15
CA TYR A 43 -6.74 3.00 -9.41
C TYR A 43 -5.55 3.75 -9.97
N GLY A 44 -4.87 4.49 -9.09
CA GLY A 44 -3.59 5.14 -9.37
C GLY A 44 -2.48 4.52 -8.54
N VAL A 45 -1.23 4.73 -8.93
CA VAL A 45 -0.04 4.23 -8.22
C VAL A 45 0.99 5.34 -8.07
N PHE A 46 1.47 5.52 -6.86
CA PHE A 46 2.55 6.44 -6.55
C PHE A 46 3.62 5.76 -5.68
N PRO A 47 4.87 5.63 -6.16
CA PRO A 47 5.96 5.08 -5.38
C PRO A 47 6.55 6.13 -4.44
N LEU A 48 6.71 5.78 -3.16
CA LEU A 48 7.49 6.57 -2.21
C LEU A 48 8.89 5.98 -2.07
N ARG A 49 9.90 6.81 -2.14
CA ARG A 49 11.29 6.44 -1.86
C ARG A 49 11.54 6.62 -0.37
N GLY A 50 11.37 5.56 0.40
CA GLY A 50 11.54 5.58 1.84
C GLY A 50 12.98 5.85 2.30
N LYS A 51 13.42 7.10 2.35
CA LYS A 51 14.69 7.52 2.95
C LYS A 51 14.54 8.22 4.30
N CYS A 52 13.43 8.06 4.98
CA CYS A 52 13.30 8.59 6.34
C CYS A 52 13.91 7.62 7.33
N LYS A 53 15.06 7.99 7.87
CA LYS A 53 15.89 7.15 8.74
C LYS A 53 15.28 6.80 10.11
N ASN A 54 14.28 7.53 10.60
CA ASN A 54 13.60 7.21 11.86
C ASN A 54 12.22 7.88 11.91
N VAL A 55 11.16 7.07 11.85
CA VAL A 55 9.77 7.54 11.89
C VAL A 55 9.39 8.12 13.24
N ARG A 56 10.03 7.66 14.34
CA ARG A 56 9.69 8.07 15.70
C ARG A 56 10.10 9.51 16.01
N ASP A 57 11.08 10.05 15.30
CA ASP A 57 11.70 11.34 15.59
C ASP A 57 11.51 12.39 14.49
N VAL A 58 10.64 12.11 13.48
CA VAL A 58 10.38 13.07 12.42
C VAL A 58 9.49 14.20 12.94
N SER A 59 10.05 15.41 13.00
CA SER A 59 9.28 16.59 13.37
C SER A 59 8.29 17.00 12.27
N VAL A 60 7.24 17.71 12.66
CA VAL A 60 6.25 18.27 11.72
C VAL A 60 6.91 19.11 10.63
N SER A 61 7.93 19.90 11.01
CA SER A 61 8.69 20.72 10.05
C SER A 61 9.44 19.87 9.03
N GLN A 62 9.95 18.71 9.41
CA GLN A 62 10.59 17.76 8.48
C GLN A 62 9.59 17.12 7.54
N LEU A 63 8.39 16.80 8.00
CA LEU A 63 7.31 16.31 7.15
C LEU A 63 6.89 17.35 6.11
N THR A 64 6.66 18.59 6.53
CA THR A 64 6.23 19.68 5.64
C THR A 64 7.31 20.08 4.62
N SER A 65 8.58 19.84 4.90
CA SER A 65 9.69 20.09 3.97
C SER A 65 9.97 18.92 3.02
N ASN A 66 9.36 17.75 3.25
CA ASN A 66 9.59 16.58 2.42
C ASN A 66 8.80 16.68 1.11
N GLN A 67 9.53 16.61 -0.02
CA GLN A 67 8.93 16.74 -1.35
C GLN A 67 7.92 15.62 -1.65
N GLU A 68 8.19 14.39 -1.26
CA GLU A 68 7.29 13.25 -1.51
C GLU A 68 5.96 13.40 -0.74
N PHE A 69 5.99 13.91 0.48
CA PHE A 69 4.76 14.22 1.22
C PHE A 69 3.97 15.36 0.61
N ASN A 70 4.65 16.40 0.13
CA ASN A 70 4.01 17.49 -0.59
C ASN A 70 3.39 17.01 -1.90
N ASP A 71 4.04 16.12 -2.62
CA ASP A 71 3.53 15.50 -3.82
C ASP A 71 2.30 14.63 -3.51
N LEU A 72 2.37 13.79 -2.47
CA LEU A 72 1.24 12.97 -2.03
C LEU A 72 0.04 13.82 -1.64
N LYS A 73 0.26 14.90 -0.90
CA LYS A 73 -0.77 15.87 -0.52
C LYS A 73 -1.47 16.45 -1.76
N LYS A 74 -0.72 16.86 -2.77
CA LYS A 74 -1.27 17.37 -4.03
C LYS A 74 -2.03 16.31 -4.81
N ILE A 75 -1.49 15.10 -4.89
CA ILE A 75 -2.11 13.96 -5.59
C ILE A 75 -3.47 13.63 -4.97
N LEU A 76 -3.56 13.62 -3.66
CA LEU A 76 -4.80 13.36 -2.93
C LEU A 76 -5.75 14.55 -2.92
N GLY A 77 -5.27 15.75 -3.21
CA GLY A 77 -6.05 16.98 -3.15
C GLY A 77 -6.28 17.48 -1.73
N LEU A 78 -5.40 17.14 -0.79
CA LEU A 78 -5.50 17.56 0.60
C LEU A 78 -5.11 19.02 0.78
N GLN A 79 -5.87 19.76 1.59
CA GLN A 79 -5.62 21.14 1.94
C GLN A 79 -5.30 21.27 3.44
N GLN A 80 -4.25 22.01 3.75
CA GLN A 80 -3.84 22.25 5.13
C GLN A 80 -4.89 23.07 5.89
N GLY A 81 -5.15 22.70 7.13
CA GLY A 81 -6.12 23.39 7.98
C GLY A 81 -7.58 23.06 7.70
N LYS A 82 -7.85 22.13 6.77
CA LYS A 82 -9.21 21.72 6.43
C LYS A 82 -9.60 20.45 7.19
N ASP A 83 -10.82 20.44 7.70
CA ASP A 83 -11.44 19.27 8.31
C ASP A 83 -12.40 18.62 7.30
N TYR A 84 -12.19 17.34 7.02
CA TYR A 84 -12.96 16.60 6.03
C TYR A 84 -14.08 15.80 6.68
N LYS A 85 -15.32 16.08 6.31
CA LYS A 85 -16.49 15.31 6.74
C LYS A 85 -16.76 14.10 5.86
N ASP A 86 -16.32 14.17 4.61
CA ASP A 86 -16.37 13.10 3.63
C ASP A 86 -15.21 13.25 2.65
N VAL A 87 -15.11 12.34 1.68
CA VAL A 87 -14.01 12.30 0.70
C VAL A 87 -14.36 12.94 -0.64
N SER A 88 -15.53 13.59 -0.77
CA SER A 88 -16.02 14.11 -2.04
C SER A 88 -15.16 15.25 -2.61
N GLU A 89 -14.45 15.98 -1.76
CA GLU A 89 -13.59 17.09 -2.17
C GLU A 89 -12.15 16.65 -2.50
N LEU A 90 -11.84 15.39 -2.27
CA LEU A 90 -10.53 14.82 -2.58
C LEU A 90 -10.46 14.27 -4.00
N ARG A 91 -9.24 14.14 -4.52
CA ARG A 91 -9.01 13.52 -5.83
C ARG A 91 -9.14 12.00 -5.79
N TYR A 92 -9.00 11.41 -4.60
CA TYR A 92 -9.16 9.99 -4.33
C TYR A 92 -10.03 9.78 -3.11
N GLY A 93 -10.87 8.76 -3.14
CA GLY A 93 -11.71 8.40 -2.00
C GLY A 93 -11.03 7.47 -1.01
N ARG A 94 -9.90 6.89 -1.38
CA ARG A 94 -9.16 5.92 -0.57
C ARG A 94 -7.66 6.00 -0.85
N LEU A 95 -6.87 5.87 0.20
CA LEU A 95 -5.42 5.71 0.13
C LEU A 95 -5.06 4.30 0.60
N MET A 96 -4.48 3.50 -0.28
CA MET A 96 -4.04 2.15 0.01
C MET A 96 -2.52 2.09 0.09
N ILE A 97 -1.99 1.65 1.23
CA ILE A 97 -0.57 1.47 1.42
C ILE A 97 -0.23 0.00 1.17
N MET A 98 0.56 -0.25 0.13
CA MET A 98 1.04 -1.58 -0.22
C MET A 98 2.47 -1.74 0.26
N THR A 99 2.66 -2.55 1.28
CA THR A 99 3.97 -2.84 1.88
C THR A 99 4.17 -4.34 2.04
N ASP A 100 5.42 -4.72 2.25
CA ASP A 100 5.75 -6.07 2.67
C ASP A 100 5.18 -6.36 4.06
N ALA A 101 4.94 -7.62 4.35
CA ALA A 101 4.64 -8.07 5.72
C ALA A 101 5.86 -7.99 6.64
N ASP A 102 7.05 -7.69 6.12
CA ASP A 102 8.27 -7.52 6.86
C ASP A 102 8.25 -6.26 7.73
N ASN A 103 8.92 -6.30 8.89
CA ASN A 103 8.99 -5.19 9.84
C ASN A 103 9.58 -3.90 9.24
N ASP A 104 10.43 -4.01 8.22
CA ASP A 104 11.01 -2.85 7.54
C ASP A 104 10.02 -2.12 6.61
N GLY A 105 9.00 -2.79 6.09
CA GLY A 105 7.95 -2.19 5.29
C GLY A 105 6.99 -1.30 6.07
N SER A 106 7.08 -1.30 7.41
CA SER A 106 6.21 -0.50 8.28
C SER A 106 6.55 1.00 8.32
N HIS A 107 7.72 1.43 7.85
CA HIS A 107 8.18 2.82 7.94
C HIS A 107 7.29 3.79 7.15
N ILE A 108 7.00 3.49 5.90
CA ILE A 108 6.14 4.34 5.05
C ILE A 108 4.72 4.39 5.60
N LYS A 109 4.19 3.25 6.02
CA LYS A 109 2.86 3.18 6.64
C LYS A 109 2.78 4.06 7.89
N GLY A 110 3.77 3.96 8.78
CA GLY A 110 3.85 4.79 9.97
C GLY A 110 3.93 6.28 9.66
N LEU A 111 4.75 6.67 8.68
CA LEU A 111 4.87 8.07 8.24
C LEU A 111 3.56 8.62 7.70
N ILE A 112 2.90 7.91 6.82
CA ILE A 112 1.63 8.33 6.23
C ILE A 112 0.55 8.44 7.29
N LEU A 113 0.44 7.44 8.18
CA LEU A 113 -0.53 7.46 9.27
C LEU A 113 -0.29 8.63 10.22
N ASN A 114 0.97 8.93 10.57
CA ASN A 114 1.32 10.07 11.40
C ASN A 114 0.98 11.40 10.73
N MET A 115 1.26 11.54 9.44
CA MET A 115 0.92 12.73 8.68
C MET A 115 -0.61 12.95 8.66
N ILE A 116 -1.38 11.93 8.34
CA ILE A 116 -2.85 11.99 8.29
C ILE A 116 -3.42 12.26 9.69
N HIS A 117 -2.92 11.58 10.70
CA HIS A 117 -3.36 11.77 12.09
C HIS A 117 -3.09 13.21 12.58
N TYR A 118 -1.94 13.76 12.22
CA TYR A 118 -1.55 15.09 12.66
C TYR A 118 -2.33 16.21 11.95
N PHE A 119 -2.43 16.15 10.62
CA PHE A 119 -3.03 17.22 9.83
C PHE A 119 -4.51 17.04 9.52
N TRP A 120 -4.97 15.78 9.38
CA TRP A 120 -6.34 15.46 8.97
C TRP A 120 -6.89 14.26 9.73
N PRO A 121 -7.01 14.35 11.05
CA PRO A 121 -7.45 13.20 11.87
C PRO A 121 -8.84 12.69 11.52
N SER A 122 -9.72 13.54 10.98
CA SER A 122 -11.04 13.13 10.53
C SER A 122 -11.03 12.10 9.41
N LEU A 123 -9.99 12.08 8.56
CA LEU A 123 -9.85 11.09 7.49
C LEU A 123 -9.65 9.67 8.03
N LEU A 124 -9.01 9.50 9.17
CA LEU A 124 -8.86 8.20 9.81
C LEU A 124 -10.20 7.62 10.24
N LYS A 125 -11.13 8.47 10.66
CA LYS A 125 -12.50 8.07 11.03
C LYS A 125 -13.34 7.66 9.81
N LEU A 126 -12.97 8.14 8.63
CA LEU A 126 -13.65 7.83 7.37
C LEU A 126 -13.12 6.55 6.70
N ASN A 127 -12.23 5.82 7.34
CA ASN A 127 -11.54 4.66 6.76
C ASN A 127 -10.84 4.98 5.42
N PHE A 128 -10.33 6.22 5.31
CA PHE A 128 -9.65 6.69 4.11
C PHE A 128 -8.35 5.92 3.85
N VAL A 129 -7.59 5.61 4.90
CA VAL A 129 -6.33 4.88 4.80
C VAL A 129 -6.56 3.40 5.04
N VAL A 130 -6.18 2.57 4.08
CA VAL A 130 -6.21 1.10 4.18
C VAL A 130 -4.85 0.54 3.87
N SER A 131 -4.56 -0.66 4.36
CA SER A 131 -3.31 -1.36 4.10
C SER A 131 -3.56 -2.65 3.36
N MET A 132 -2.72 -2.91 2.38
CA MET A 132 -2.61 -4.22 1.74
C MET A 132 -1.25 -4.82 2.06
N VAL A 133 -1.24 -5.99 2.65
CA VAL A 133 -0.03 -6.70 3.04
C VAL A 133 0.12 -7.94 2.16
N THR A 134 1.32 -8.13 1.59
CA THR A 134 1.66 -9.33 0.82
C THR A 134 2.30 -10.39 1.72
N PRO A 135 2.14 -11.68 1.41
CA PRO A 135 2.72 -12.73 2.24
C PRO A 135 4.26 -12.72 2.21
N ILE A 136 4.88 -13.10 3.33
CA ILE A 136 6.33 -13.30 3.43
C ILE A 136 6.74 -14.72 3.05
N ILE A 137 5.85 -15.68 3.16
CA ILE A 137 6.10 -17.10 2.87
C ILE A 137 4.89 -17.70 2.15
N LYS A 138 5.14 -18.46 1.11
CA LYS A 138 4.14 -19.34 0.48
C LYS A 138 4.62 -20.78 0.52
N ALA A 139 3.72 -21.69 0.89
CA ALA A 139 3.95 -23.13 0.86
C ALA A 139 3.03 -23.74 -0.20
N THR A 140 3.57 -24.55 -1.10
CA THR A 140 2.83 -25.16 -2.21
C THR A 140 3.01 -26.66 -2.22
N LYS A 141 1.89 -27.39 -2.33
CA LYS A 141 1.88 -28.84 -2.52
C LYS A 141 0.80 -29.18 -3.55
N ALA A 142 1.22 -29.72 -4.70
CA ALA A 142 0.33 -29.93 -5.85
C ALA A 142 -0.40 -28.62 -6.23
N SER A 143 -1.72 -28.61 -6.23
CA SER A 143 -2.54 -27.42 -6.48
C SER A 143 -2.85 -26.56 -5.25
N ASN A 144 -2.41 -27.00 -4.06
CA ASN A 144 -2.70 -26.29 -2.81
C ASN A 144 -1.60 -25.28 -2.49
N THR A 145 -2.00 -24.06 -2.19
CA THR A 145 -1.11 -22.98 -1.77
C THR A 145 -1.57 -22.40 -0.45
N LYS A 146 -0.64 -22.25 0.50
CA LYS A 146 -0.86 -21.55 1.77
C LYS A 146 0.05 -20.33 1.83
N SER A 147 -0.52 -19.20 2.20
CA SER A 147 0.21 -17.94 2.37
C SER A 147 0.33 -17.60 3.84
N PHE A 148 1.52 -17.14 4.24
CA PHE A 148 1.80 -16.74 5.61
C PHE A 148 2.31 -15.30 5.62
N TYR A 149 1.74 -14.51 6.52
CA TYR A 149 2.04 -13.08 6.67
C TYR A 149 2.94 -12.79 7.87
N THR A 150 3.18 -13.78 8.72
CA THR A 150 4.10 -13.72 9.85
C THR A 150 4.94 -15.00 9.93
N ASP A 151 6.17 -14.86 10.43
CA ASP A 151 7.05 -16.00 10.68
C ASP A 151 6.45 -16.95 11.74
N SER A 152 5.81 -16.38 12.76
CA SER A 152 5.15 -17.15 13.81
C SER A 152 4.05 -18.06 13.26
N ALA A 153 3.18 -17.54 12.40
CA ALA A 153 2.12 -18.32 11.78
C ALA A 153 2.70 -19.47 10.92
N PHE A 154 3.77 -19.18 10.18
CA PHE A 154 4.46 -20.20 9.39
C PHE A 154 5.06 -21.29 10.27
N ARG A 155 5.82 -20.93 11.31
CA ARG A 155 6.45 -21.88 12.23
C ARG A 155 5.43 -22.77 12.92
N THR A 156 4.33 -22.21 13.38
CA THR A 156 3.24 -22.95 14.00
C THR A 156 2.66 -24.01 13.07
N TRP A 157 2.44 -23.66 11.81
CA TRP A 157 1.94 -24.61 10.81
C TRP A 157 2.99 -25.62 10.37
N TYR A 158 4.23 -25.16 10.18
CA TYR A 158 5.32 -26.01 9.68
C TYR A 158 5.75 -27.08 10.69
N GLY A 159 5.79 -26.73 11.99
CA GLY A 159 6.19 -27.64 13.07
C GLY A 159 7.57 -28.23 12.83
N ASP A 160 7.66 -29.56 12.93
CA ASP A 160 8.89 -30.33 12.68
C ASP A 160 9.13 -30.64 11.18
N GLY A 161 8.37 -30.03 10.31
CA GLY A 161 8.46 -30.19 8.86
C GLY A 161 7.16 -30.64 8.23
N LYS A 162 7.05 -30.38 6.93
CA LYS A 162 5.89 -30.77 6.11
C LYS A 162 6.37 -31.42 4.80
N PRO A 163 6.51 -32.74 4.76
CA PRO A 163 6.97 -33.44 3.57
C PRO A 163 6.11 -33.16 2.34
N GLY A 164 6.76 -32.91 1.21
CA GLY A 164 6.11 -32.65 -0.06
C GLY A 164 5.66 -31.20 -0.27
N TRP A 165 5.82 -30.32 0.72
CA TRP A 165 5.57 -28.90 0.57
C TRP A 165 6.81 -28.15 0.09
N LYS A 166 6.66 -27.34 -0.94
CA LYS A 166 7.69 -26.42 -1.42
C LYS A 166 7.48 -25.07 -0.72
N ILE A 167 8.53 -24.54 -0.11
CA ILE A 167 8.51 -23.29 0.65
C ILE A 167 9.23 -22.22 -0.17
N LYS A 168 8.56 -21.09 -0.38
CA LYS A 168 9.14 -19.90 -1.01
C LYS A 168 9.06 -18.73 -0.05
N TYR A 169 10.21 -18.10 0.18
CA TYR A 169 10.34 -16.89 0.99
C TYR A 169 10.31 -15.65 0.10
N TYR A 170 9.61 -14.62 0.54
CA TYR A 170 9.51 -13.34 -0.15
C TYR A 170 10.21 -12.28 0.69
N LYS A 171 11.32 -11.74 0.19
CA LYS A 171 12.11 -10.71 0.87
C LYS A 171 11.58 -9.30 0.64
N GLY A 172 10.59 -9.13 -0.21
CA GLY A 172 10.00 -7.86 -0.56
C GLY A 172 8.99 -8.00 -1.69
N LEU A 173 8.26 -6.93 -1.97
CA LEU A 173 7.29 -6.87 -3.06
C LEU A 173 7.93 -7.20 -4.42
N GLY A 174 9.21 -6.84 -4.61
CA GLY A 174 9.96 -7.12 -5.84
C GLY A 174 10.24 -8.59 -6.11
N THR A 175 10.07 -9.48 -5.13
CA THR A 175 10.22 -10.93 -5.32
C THR A 175 8.95 -11.61 -5.83
N SER A 176 7.83 -10.92 -5.83
CA SER A 176 6.58 -11.43 -6.37
C SER A 176 6.57 -11.39 -7.89
N THR A 177 6.00 -12.43 -8.50
CA THR A 177 5.81 -12.50 -9.95
C THR A 177 4.62 -11.63 -10.39
N SER A 178 4.54 -11.31 -11.69
CA SER A 178 3.38 -10.60 -12.25
C SER A 178 2.08 -11.39 -12.08
N ALA A 179 2.12 -12.71 -12.11
CA ALA A 179 0.96 -13.57 -11.84
C ALA A 179 0.50 -13.44 -10.39
N GLU A 180 1.44 -13.41 -9.45
CA GLU A 180 1.14 -13.21 -8.03
C GLU A 180 0.58 -11.81 -7.76
N ALA A 181 1.12 -10.78 -8.42
CA ALA A 181 0.58 -9.41 -8.34
C ALA A 181 -0.89 -9.37 -8.78
N ARG A 182 -1.22 -10.00 -9.89
CA ARG A 182 -2.60 -10.10 -10.38
C ARG A 182 -3.52 -10.79 -9.39
N GLU A 183 -3.05 -11.84 -8.73
CA GLU A 183 -3.79 -12.54 -7.69
C GLU A 183 -4.08 -11.63 -6.48
N TYR A 184 -3.10 -10.86 -6.02
CA TYR A 184 -3.27 -9.90 -4.93
C TYR A 184 -4.30 -8.83 -5.29
N PHE A 185 -4.24 -8.30 -6.50
CA PHE A 185 -5.16 -7.26 -6.96
C PHE A 185 -6.59 -7.77 -7.20
N LYS A 186 -6.79 -9.03 -7.54
CA LYS A 186 -8.14 -9.62 -7.58
C LYS A 186 -8.82 -9.55 -6.21
N LYS A 187 -8.08 -9.81 -5.14
CA LYS A 187 -8.62 -9.74 -3.77
C LYS A 187 -8.98 -8.34 -3.33
N ILE A 188 -8.36 -7.30 -3.90
CA ILE A 188 -8.69 -5.90 -3.60
C ILE A 188 -10.10 -5.54 -4.06
N GLN A 189 -10.55 -6.10 -5.16
CA GLN A 189 -11.89 -5.82 -5.71
C GLN A 189 -13.00 -6.40 -4.85
N ASP A 190 -12.69 -7.39 -4.02
CA ASP A 190 -13.64 -8.08 -3.16
C ASP A 190 -13.76 -7.42 -1.75
N LEU A 191 -13.00 -6.33 -1.50
CA LEU A 191 -13.00 -5.54 -0.27
C LEU A 191 -13.84 -4.27 -0.42
#